data_81d9aeea97c296bf5fb121edeaf69c78
#
_entry.id   81d9aeea97c296bf5fb121edeaf69c78
#
_cell.length_a   1.000
_cell.length_b   1.000
_cell.length_c   1.000
_cell.angle_alpha   90.00
_cell.angle_beta   90.00
_cell.angle_gamma   90.00
#
_symmetry.space_group_name_H-M   'P 1'
#
loop_
_entity.id
_entity.type
_entity.pdbx_description
1 polymer ?
#
loop_
_entity_poly.entity_id
_entity_poly.type
_entity_poly.pdbx_seq_one_letter_code
_entity_poly.pdbx_strand_id
1 'polypeptide(L)'
;MSDISYAADDSPSHRLDIYRPLDKPEQELPVVINIHGGGLILGCKEFNRYFCARFSKLGYLVISIEYRLVPDCLFFDQCEDIFSAFHYIRDHLTEYHGNINELYATGDSGGACLLTYCVAMQNQPAVAKAANVTPHPLPIKALGLISGMFFTNKWDSIGLFLPRYLYGRHYKRTAYAPYVNPEHPDIILSLPPCFLVTSERDNLRHYTMQFEKALARHDHTHVLLDFPDDARLTHAFSVFEPFLPESTKTIQAMSDYFQQINKSTNDMMEETYELR
;
A
#
# COMPACT_ATOMS: atom_id res chain seq x y z
N MET A 1 16.41 6.51 -9.96
CA MET A 1 16.03 7.86 -10.42
C MET A 1 15.23 8.49 -9.31
N SER A 2 15.37 9.77 -9.04
CA SER A 2 14.70 10.45 -7.92
C SER A 2 13.98 11.71 -8.38
N ASP A 3 12.99 12.12 -7.60
CA ASP A 3 12.22 13.34 -7.75
C ASP A 3 11.54 13.53 -9.12
N ILE A 4 11.07 12.43 -9.71
CA ILE A 4 10.31 12.46 -10.95
C ILE A 4 8.92 13.02 -10.67
N SER A 5 8.52 14.10 -11.37
CA SER A 5 7.18 14.69 -11.24
C SER A 5 6.14 13.76 -11.87
N TYR A 6 5.09 13.45 -11.12
CA TYR A 6 3.95 12.70 -11.65
C TYR A 6 2.72 13.59 -11.93
N ALA A 7 2.82 14.89 -11.64
CA ALA A 7 1.79 15.89 -11.93
C ALA A 7 2.38 17.06 -12.70
N ALA A 8 1.51 17.86 -13.34
CA ALA A 8 1.92 19.01 -14.14
C ALA A 8 2.25 20.27 -13.30
N ASP A 9 2.45 20.11 -12.01
CA ASP A 9 2.83 21.18 -11.08
C ASP A 9 4.26 20.96 -10.54
N ASP A 10 4.78 21.98 -9.86
CA ASP A 10 6.12 21.95 -9.25
C ASP A 10 6.08 21.52 -7.77
N SER A 11 4.97 20.92 -7.32
CA SER A 11 4.81 20.53 -5.93
C SER A 11 5.84 19.46 -5.54
N PRO A 12 6.55 19.63 -4.42
CA PRO A 12 7.47 18.59 -3.90
C PRO A 12 6.71 17.34 -3.44
N SER A 13 5.40 17.46 -3.14
CA SER A 13 4.55 16.32 -2.77
C SER A 13 4.08 15.50 -3.96
N HIS A 14 4.30 15.97 -5.19
CA HIS A 14 3.91 15.25 -6.41
C HIS A 14 5.14 14.69 -7.12
N ARG A 15 5.98 13.97 -6.36
CA ARG A 15 7.22 13.35 -6.83
C ARG A 15 7.20 11.85 -6.55
N LEU A 16 7.96 11.11 -7.34
CA LEU A 16 8.22 9.70 -7.09
C LEU A 16 9.70 9.36 -7.33
N ASP A 17 10.15 8.31 -6.68
CA ASP A 17 11.48 7.73 -6.89
C ASP A 17 11.37 6.34 -7.50
N ILE A 18 12.28 6.00 -8.40
CA ILE A 18 12.36 4.70 -9.05
C ILE A 18 13.68 4.02 -8.66
N TYR A 19 13.55 2.81 -8.09
CA TYR A 19 14.65 1.92 -7.73
C TYR A 19 14.66 0.73 -8.67
N ARG A 20 15.81 0.50 -9.31
CA ARG A 20 16.01 -0.57 -10.28
C ARG A 20 17.30 -1.33 -9.99
N PRO A 21 17.36 -2.68 -10.14
CA PRO A 21 18.62 -3.43 -10.07
C PRO A 21 19.62 -2.92 -11.10
N LEU A 22 20.87 -2.69 -10.68
CA LEU A 22 21.91 -2.16 -11.55
C LEU A 22 22.38 -3.17 -12.61
N ASP A 23 22.25 -4.45 -12.30
CA ASP A 23 22.62 -5.57 -13.17
C ASP A 23 21.55 -5.92 -14.24
N LYS A 24 20.40 -5.24 -14.20
CA LYS A 24 19.26 -5.48 -15.11
C LYS A 24 18.73 -4.17 -15.71
N PRO A 25 19.55 -3.37 -16.38
CA PRO A 25 19.20 -1.99 -16.74
C PRO A 25 18.04 -1.89 -17.74
N GLU A 26 17.87 -2.87 -18.63
CA GLU A 26 16.84 -2.85 -19.70
C GLU A 26 15.90 -4.05 -19.65
N GLN A 27 16.03 -4.93 -18.65
CA GLN A 27 15.14 -6.07 -18.50
C GLN A 27 13.75 -5.58 -18.04
N GLU A 28 12.68 -6.11 -18.63
CA GLU A 28 11.34 -5.93 -18.07
C GLU A 28 11.24 -6.62 -16.71
N LEU A 29 10.75 -5.88 -15.69
CA LEU A 29 10.74 -6.34 -14.31
C LEU A 29 9.33 -6.27 -13.73
N PRO A 30 8.97 -7.20 -12.81
CA PRO A 30 7.80 -7.03 -11.96
C PRO A 30 7.91 -5.72 -11.15
N VAL A 31 6.78 -5.11 -10.85
CA VAL A 31 6.70 -3.76 -10.29
C VAL A 31 6.15 -3.81 -8.86
N VAL A 32 6.77 -3.05 -7.96
CA VAL A 32 6.24 -2.78 -6.62
C VAL A 32 6.07 -1.27 -6.44
N ILE A 33 4.84 -0.83 -6.21
CA ILE A 33 4.55 0.54 -5.79
C ILE A 33 4.65 0.59 -4.27
N ASN A 34 5.38 1.57 -3.72
CA ASN A 34 5.51 1.77 -2.28
C ASN A 34 4.89 3.11 -1.85
N ILE A 35 4.06 3.08 -0.81
CA ILE A 35 3.45 4.25 -0.18
C ILE A 35 3.95 4.34 1.26
N HIS A 36 4.67 5.42 1.56
CA HIS A 36 5.32 5.60 2.86
C HIS A 36 4.33 5.85 4.00
N GLY A 37 4.73 5.47 5.23
CA GLY A 37 4.01 5.74 6.46
C GLY A 37 4.20 7.15 6.99
N GLY A 38 3.86 7.33 8.28
CA GLY A 38 3.95 8.61 8.98
C GLY A 38 2.59 9.13 9.45
N GLY A 39 1.62 8.22 9.65
CA GLY A 39 0.29 8.58 10.19
C GLY A 39 -0.52 9.51 9.30
N LEU A 40 -0.15 9.66 8.02
CA LEU A 40 -0.76 10.58 7.05
C LEU A 40 -0.50 12.07 7.34
N ILE A 41 0.30 12.39 8.35
CA ILE A 41 0.57 13.75 8.84
C ILE A 41 2.05 14.12 8.79
N LEU A 42 2.93 13.17 8.58
CA LEU A 42 4.37 13.35 8.47
C LEU A 42 4.96 12.24 7.57
N GLY A 43 6.24 12.34 7.28
CA GLY A 43 6.96 11.38 6.45
C GLY A 43 7.30 11.92 5.08
N CYS A 44 8.02 11.12 4.34
CA CYS A 44 8.38 11.36 2.95
C CYS A 44 8.82 10.02 2.32
N LYS A 45 8.84 9.96 0.98
CA LYS A 45 9.27 8.77 0.23
C LYS A 45 10.66 8.26 0.61
N GLU A 46 11.54 9.14 1.07
CA GLU A 46 12.91 8.81 1.50
C GLU A 46 12.94 7.97 2.78
N PHE A 47 11.90 7.98 3.61
CA PHE A 47 11.83 7.13 4.80
C PHE A 47 11.95 5.66 4.43
N ASN A 48 11.37 5.28 3.29
CA ASN A 48 11.34 3.90 2.81
C ASN A 48 12.48 3.56 1.84
N ARG A 49 13.43 4.47 1.57
CA ARG A 49 14.48 4.30 0.54
C ARG A 49 15.28 3.01 0.67
N TYR A 50 15.63 2.61 1.87
CA TYR A 50 16.42 1.38 2.09
C TYR A 50 15.57 0.13 1.93
N PHE A 51 14.31 0.15 2.36
CA PHE A 51 13.34 -0.91 2.10
C PHE A 51 13.14 -1.07 0.58
N CYS A 52 12.86 0.01 -0.14
CA CYS A 52 12.69 0.02 -1.59
C CYS A 52 13.94 -0.50 -2.32
N ALA A 53 15.12 -0.04 -1.93
CA ALA A 53 16.39 -0.49 -2.52
C ALA A 53 16.65 -1.98 -2.27
N ARG A 54 16.29 -2.51 -1.10
CA ARG A 54 16.41 -3.93 -0.80
C ARG A 54 15.40 -4.78 -1.55
N PHE A 55 14.17 -4.31 -1.68
CA PHE A 55 13.15 -4.97 -2.46
C PHE A 55 13.55 -5.01 -3.96
N SER A 56 14.09 -3.90 -4.47
CA SER A 56 14.62 -3.84 -5.84
C SER A 56 15.73 -4.87 -6.09
N LYS A 57 16.60 -5.16 -5.12
CA LYS A 57 17.65 -6.20 -5.26
C LYS A 57 17.09 -7.61 -5.47
N LEU A 58 15.82 -7.86 -5.17
CA LEU A 58 15.14 -9.12 -5.47
C LEU A 58 14.65 -9.21 -6.93
N GLY A 59 14.91 -8.18 -7.73
CA GLY A 59 14.59 -8.16 -9.15
C GLY A 59 13.32 -7.39 -9.50
N TYR A 60 12.86 -6.49 -8.63
CA TYR A 60 11.71 -5.64 -8.89
C TYR A 60 12.10 -4.22 -9.32
N LEU A 61 11.29 -3.62 -10.17
CA LEU A 61 11.22 -2.17 -10.31
C LEU A 61 10.37 -1.64 -9.16
N VAL A 62 10.94 -0.83 -8.26
CA VAL A 62 10.19 -0.27 -7.12
C VAL A 62 9.97 1.21 -7.35
N ILE A 63 8.72 1.66 -7.20
CA ILE A 63 8.30 3.05 -7.37
C ILE A 63 7.78 3.55 -6.03
N SER A 64 8.49 4.49 -5.41
CA SER A 64 8.12 5.09 -4.12
C SER A 64 7.47 6.44 -4.34
N ILE A 65 6.23 6.60 -3.89
CA ILE A 65 5.39 7.77 -4.16
C ILE A 65 5.41 8.71 -2.96
N GLU A 66 5.60 10.01 -3.24
CA GLU A 66 5.33 11.11 -2.32
C GLU A 66 3.88 11.57 -2.48
N TYR A 67 3.27 12.11 -1.43
CA TYR A 67 1.91 12.63 -1.43
C TYR A 67 1.74 13.75 -0.39
N ARG A 68 0.76 14.63 -0.56
CA ARG A 68 0.46 15.71 0.39
C ARG A 68 0.08 15.16 1.76
N LEU A 69 0.39 15.91 2.81
CA LEU A 69 0.17 15.50 4.19
C LEU A 69 -0.93 16.36 4.85
N VAL A 70 -1.68 15.73 5.75
CA VAL A 70 -2.60 16.42 6.65
C VAL A 70 -1.77 17.28 7.63
N PRO A 71 -2.14 18.52 7.98
CA PRO A 71 -3.45 19.15 7.75
C PRO A 71 -3.56 20.02 6.51
N ASP A 72 -2.54 20.08 5.65
CA ASP A 72 -2.54 20.93 4.44
C ASP A 72 -3.53 20.43 3.38
N CYS A 73 -3.96 19.18 3.49
CA CYS A 73 -4.97 18.55 2.66
C CYS A 73 -5.87 17.62 3.51
N LEU A 74 -6.88 17.03 2.91
CA LEU A 74 -7.68 15.95 3.50
C LEU A 74 -7.16 14.57 3.00
N PHE A 75 -7.63 13.51 3.64
CA PHE A 75 -7.37 12.13 3.23
C PHE A 75 -7.79 11.85 1.78
N PHE A 76 -8.87 12.47 1.33
CA PHE A 76 -9.35 12.31 -0.05
C PHE A 76 -8.41 12.95 -1.06
N ASP A 77 -7.79 14.08 -0.72
CA ASP A 77 -6.76 14.71 -1.56
C ASP A 77 -5.50 13.82 -1.64
N GLN A 78 -5.13 13.13 -0.54
CA GLN A 78 -4.05 12.14 -0.56
C GLN A 78 -4.38 10.97 -1.49
N CYS A 79 -5.64 10.49 -1.49
CA CYS A 79 -6.08 9.47 -2.45
C CYS A 79 -5.98 9.96 -3.89
N GLU A 80 -6.34 11.22 -4.17
CA GLU A 80 -6.21 11.82 -5.52
C GLU A 80 -4.74 11.95 -5.95
N ASP A 81 -3.83 12.27 -5.03
CA ASP A 81 -2.39 12.28 -5.31
C ASP A 81 -1.89 10.89 -5.70
N ILE A 82 -2.29 9.85 -4.96
CA ILE A 82 -1.95 8.45 -5.28
C ILE A 82 -2.53 8.06 -6.65
N PHE A 83 -3.77 8.44 -6.96
CA PHE A 83 -4.36 8.15 -8.28
C PHE A 83 -3.69 8.93 -9.41
N SER A 84 -3.23 10.15 -9.16
CA SER A 84 -2.43 10.91 -10.11
C SER A 84 -1.09 10.22 -10.40
N ALA A 85 -0.43 9.71 -9.35
CA ALA A 85 0.77 8.90 -9.50
C ALA A 85 0.48 7.57 -10.23
N PHE A 86 -0.65 6.90 -9.97
CA PHE A 86 -1.07 5.70 -10.69
C PHE A 86 -1.31 5.97 -12.17
N HIS A 87 -1.91 7.12 -12.50
CA HIS A 87 -2.09 7.55 -13.88
C HIS A 87 -0.73 7.74 -14.58
N TYR A 88 0.17 8.48 -13.97
CA TYR A 88 1.53 8.66 -14.47
C TYR A 88 2.26 7.33 -14.68
N ILE A 89 2.22 6.44 -13.67
CA ILE A 89 2.85 5.12 -13.73
C ILE A 89 2.30 4.32 -14.92
N ARG A 90 0.98 4.26 -15.10
CA ARG A 90 0.36 3.54 -16.22
C ARG A 90 0.87 4.03 -17.58
N ASP A 91 1.00 5.34 -17.74
CA ASP A 91 1.35 5.95 -19.03
C ASP A 91 2.86 5.86 -19.33
N HIS A 92 3.70 5.80 -18.29
CA HIS A 92 5.17 5.80 -18.43
C HIS A 92 5.88 4.52 -18.02
N LEU A 93 5.16 3.49 -17.53
CA LEU A 93 5.78 2.28 -16.97
C LEU A 93 6.70 1.55 -17.96
N THR A 94 6.34 1.54 -19.22
CA THR A 94 7.15 0.91 -20.29
C THR A 94 8.48 1.62 -20.52
N GLU A 95 8.55 2.93 -20.30
CA GLU A 95 9.81 3.71 -20.38
C GLU A 95 10.80 3.28 -19.28
N TYR A 96 10.27 2.77 -18.18
CA TYR A 96 11.04 2.24 -17.07
C TYR A 96 11.22 0.72 -17.10
N HIS A 97 10.78 0.06 -18.19
CA HIS A 97 10.80 -1.39 -18.36
C HIS A 97 10.11 -2.14 -17.20
N GLY A 98 8.96 -1.63 -16.74
CA GLY A 98 8.12 -2.28 -15.76
C GLY A 98 7.02 -3.11 -16.41
N ASN A 99 6.76 -4.32 -15.87
CA ASN A 99 5.70 -5.20 -16.35
C ASN A 99 4.37 -4.86 -15.68
N ILE A 100 3.45 -4.26 -16.40
CA ILE A 100 2.11 -3.91 -15.90
C ILE A 100 1.30 -5.14 -15.46
N ASN A 101 1.60 -6.32 -16.01
CA ASN A 101 0.94 -7.57 -15.68
C ASN A 101 1.48 -8.24 -14.42
N GLU A 102 2.56 -7.72 -13.84
CA GLU A 102 3.18 -8.18 -12.60
C GLU A 102 3.35 -7.00 -11.63
N LEU A 103 2.22 -6.36 -11.27
CA LEU A 103 2.19 -5.17 -10.46
C LEU A 103 1.63 -5.46 -9.08
N TYR A 104 2.40 -5.07 -8.06
CA TYR A 104 2.10 -5.21 -6.64
C TYR A 104 2.23 -3.86 -5.94
N ALA A 105 1.69 -3.74 -4.72
CA ALA A 105 1.87 -2.53 -3.95
C ALA A 105 2.16 -2.82 -2.48
N THR A 106 2.96 -1.98 -1.84
CA THR A 106 3.30 -2.04 -0.42
C THR A 106 3.04 -0.72 0.26
N GLY A 107 2.78 -0.78 1.55
CA GLY A 107 2.71 0.41 2.39
C GLY A 107 2.94 0.05 3.84
N ASP A 108 3.45 1.00 4.61
CA ASP A 108 3.64 0.85 6.04
C ASP A 108 2.78 1.85 6.82
N SER A 109 2.31 1.46 8.00
CA SER A 109 1.60 2.36 8.93
C SER A 109 0.45 3.14 8.25
N GLY A 110 0.53 4.48 8.20
CA GLY A 110 -0.41 5.34 7.49
C GLY A 110 -0.45 5.07 5.98
N GLY A 111 0.70 4.74 5.37
CA GLY A 111 0.76 4.36 3.96
C GLY A 111 0.02 3.07 3.65
N ALA A 112 0.04 2.09 4.55
CA ALA A 112 -0.77 0.87 4.43
C ALA A 112 -2.28 1.19 4.49
N CYS A 113 -2.69 2.13 5.34
CA CYS A 113 -4.06 2.64 5.39
C CYS A 113 -4.45 3.30 4.06
N LEU A 114 -3.66 4.27 3.59
CA LEU A 114 -3.91 5.00 2.35
C LEU A 114 -4.01 4.06 1.15
N LEU A 115 -3.05 3.13 1.02
CA LEU A 115 -3.03 2.11 -0.03
C LEU A 115 -4.29 1.24 0.00
N THR A 116 -4.70 0.75 1.18
CA THR A 116 -5.91 -0.06 1.35
C THR A 116 -7.14 0.66 0.80
N TYR A 117 -7.31 1.93 1.13
CA TYR A 117 -8.46 2.72 0.67
C TYR A 117 -8.37 3.09 -0.82
N CYS A 118 -7.20 3.42 -1.34
CA CYS A 118 -7.04 3.66 -2.78
C CYS A 118 -7.39 2.40 -3.59
N VAL A 119 -6.92 1.23 -3.18
CA VAL A 119 -7.25 -0.02 -3.85
C VAL A 119 -8.73 -0.36 -3.71
N ALA A 120 -9.34 -0.13 -2.54
CA ALA A 120 -10.78 -0.30 -2.38
C ALA A 120 -11.58 0.66 -3.28
N MET A 121 -11.19 1.92 -3.38
CA MET A 121 -11.86 2.91 -4.26
C MET A 121 -11.75 2.55 -5.74
N GLN A 122 -10.60 2.06 -6.21
CA GLN A 122 -10.46 1.67 -7.62
C GLN A 122 -11.29 0.45 -8.01
N ASN A 123 -11.51 -0.48 -7.07
CA ASN A 123 -12.19 -1.75 -7.33
C ASN A 123 -13.68 -1.73 -6.95
N GLN A 124 -14.10 -0.78 -6.10
CA GLN A 124 -15.47 -0.64 -5.62
C GLN A 124 -16.00 0.79 -5.83
N PRO A 125 -16.79 1.03 -6.89
CA PRO A 125 -17.28 2.37 -7.25
C PRO A 125 -18.11 3.06 -6.15
N ALA A 126 -18.76 2.30 -5.26
CA ALA A 126 -19.53 2.86 -4.15
C ALA A 126 -18.62 3.60 -3.15
N VAL A 127 -17.42 3.05 -2.87
CA VAL A 127 -16.43 3.67 -1.97
C VAL A 127 -15.87 4.95 -2.60
N ALA A 128 -15.46 4.90 -3.88
CA ALA A 128 -14.95 6.07 -4.61
C ALA A 128 -15.99 7.19 -4.67
N LYS A 129 -17.24 6.87 -5.00
CA LYS A 129 -18.35 7.83 -5.04
C LYS A 129 -18.60 8.47 -3.68
N ALA A 130 -18.58 7.69 -2.60
CA ALA A 130 -18.78 8.19 -1.25
C ALA A 130 -17.66 9.14 -0.81
N ALA A 131 -16.43 8.87 -1.24
CA ALA A 131 -15.25 9.70 -1.02
C ALA A 131 -15.20 10.94 -1.93
N ASN A 132 -15.99 10.97 -3.02
CA ASN A 132 -15.92 11.94 -4.11
C ASN A 132 -14.52 11.98 -4.75
N VAL A 133 -13.92 10.83 -4.97
CA VAL A 133 -12.60 10.65 -5.58
C VAL A 133 -12.75 9.95 -6.93
N THR A 134 -11.94 10.34 -7.91
CA THR A 134 -11.92 9.71 -9.24
C THR A 134 -10.73 8.77 -9.37
N PRO A 135 -10.93 7.44 -9.31
CA PRO A 135 -9.83 6.49 -9.42
C PRO A 135 -9.19 6.44 -10.81
N HIS A 136 -7.87 6.28 -10.83
CA HIS A 136 -7.12 5.88 -12.01
C HIS A 136 -6.54 4.47 -11.75
N PRO A 137 -7.25 3.38 -12.10
CA PRO A 137 -6.92 2.05 -11.63
C PRO A 137 -5.65 1.48 -12.25
N LEU A 138 -4.89 0.77 -11.43
CA LEU A 138 -3.79 -0.10 -11.84
C LEU A 138 -4.13 -1.56 -11.51
N PRO A 139 -3.68 -2.55 -12.31
CA PRO A 139 -3.96 -3.96 -12.09
C PRO A 139 -3.09 -4.55 -10.96
N ILE A 140 -3.28 -4.06 -9.73
CA ILE A 140 -2.53 -4.50 -8.55
C ILE A 140 -2.96 -5.92 -8.18
N LYS A 141 -2.03 -6.87 -8.25
CA LYS A 141 -2.28 -8.30 -8.01
C LYS A 141 -2.24 -8.71 -6.55
N ALA A 142 -1.45 -8.04 -5.72
CA ALA A 142 -1.38 -8.28 -4.28
C ALA A 142 -0.86 -7.07 -3.52
N LEU A 143 -1.17 -7.03 -2.21
CA LEU A 143 -0.75 -5.98 -1.29
C LEU A 143 0.20 -6.52 -0.22
N GLY A 144 1.25 -5.75 0.10
CA GLY A 144 2.11 -5.93 1.26
C GLY A 144 1.86 -4.82 2.27
N LEU A 145 1.20 -5.13 3.39
CA LEU A 145 0.73 -4.17 4.38
C LEU A 145 1.49 -4.34 5.69
N ILE A 146 2.38 -3.40 6.00
CA ILE A 146 3.31 -3.48 7.12
C ILE A 146 2.81 -2.59 8.26
N SER A 147 2.55 -3.18 9.45
CA SER A 147 2.20 -2.43 10.67
C SER A 147 1.08 -1.41 10.46
N GLY A 148 0.02 -1.79 9.74
CA GLY A 148 -0.95 -0.86 9.19
C GLY A 148 -1.73 -0.05 10.22
N MET A 149 -1.80 1.26 10.04
CA MET A 149 -2.69 2.16 10.79
C MET A 149 -4.12 2.11 10.22
N PHE A 150 -4.69 0.89 10.14
CA PHE A 150 -5.96 0.68 9.46
C PHE A 150 -7.15 1.43 10.06
N PHE A 151 -7.16 1.59 11.39
CA PHE A 151 -8.30 2.17 12.10
C PHE A 151 -8.02 3.60 12.54
N THR A 152 -8.84 4.53 12.08
CA THR A 152 -8.77 5.94 12.48
C THR A 152 -9.94 6.37 13.37
N ASN A 153 -10.85 5.44 13.74
CA ASN A 153 -12.09 5.71 14.44
C ASN A 153 -12.21 5.00 15.81
N LYS A 154 -11.12 4.42 16.33
CA LYS A 154 -11.11 3.72 17.63
C LYS A 154 -11.03 4.69 18.80
N TRP A 155 -11.34 4.20 20.00
CA TRP A 155 -11.23 4.95 21.27
C TRP A 155 -9.77 4.94 21.78
N ASP A 156 -8.87 5.53 21.01
CA ASP A 156 -7.45 5.71 21.31
C ASP A 156 -6.98 7.09 20.82
N SER A 157 -5.69 7.39 20.97
CA SER A 157 -5.11 8.67 20.57
C SER A 157 -5.32 8.97 19.07
N ILE A 158 -5.27 7.95 18.21
CA ILE A 158 -5.48 8.10 16.76
C ILE A 158 -6.94 8.48 16.50
N GLY A 159 -7.89 7.68 16.96
CA GLY A 159 -9.31 7.87 16.68
C GLY A 159 -9.96 9.06 17.40
N LEU A 160 -9.35 9.55 18.47
CA LEU A 160 -9.84 10.76 19.15
C LEU A 160 -9.45 12.05 18.44
N PHE A 161 -8.27 12.10 17.81
CA PHE A 161 -7.72 13.35 17.26
C PHE A 161 -7.72 13.39 15.74
N LEU A 162 -7.35 12.28 15.07
CA LEU A 162 -7.03 12.28 13.64
C LEU A 162 -8.25 12.40 12.71
N PRO A 163 -9.42 11.75 12.94
CA PRO A 163 -10.49 11.67 11.94
C PRO A 163 -11.01 13.02 11.43
N ARG A 164 -11.10 14.01 12.29
CA ARG A 164 -11.60 15.34 11.89
C ARG A 164 -10.64 16.09 10.95
N TYR A 165 -9.35 15.78 11.05
CA TYR A 165 -8.32 16.34 10.18
C TYR A 165 -8.23 15.57 8.85
N LEU A 166 -8.42 14.25 8.90
CA LEU A 166 -8.45 13.40 7.71
C LEU A 166 -9.70 13.62 6.86
N TYR A 167 -10.87 13.60 7.49
CA TYR A 167 -12.16 13.51 6.78
C TYR A 167 -13.02 14.78 6.90
N GLY A 168 -12.53 15.80 7.62
CA GLY A 168 -13.28 17.03 7.91
C GLY A 168 -14.21 16.93 9.12
N ARG A 169 -14.62 18.09 9.66
CA ARG A 169 -15.36 18.21 10.93
C ARG A 169 -16.69 17.45 10.96
N HIS A 170 -17.34 17.32 9.81
CA HIS A 170 -18.69 16.74 9.72
C HIS A 170 -18.71 15.36 9.05
N TYR A 171 -17.56 14.68 8.97
CA TYR A 171 -17.40 13.41 8.25
C TYR A 171 -18.43 12.35 8.64
N LYS A 172 -18.89 12.32 9.91
CA LYS A 172 -19.93 11.38 10.38
C LYS A 172 -21.30 11.57 9.72
N ARG A 173 -21.50 12.67 8.98
CA ARG A 173 -22.74 12.99 8.26
C ARG A 173 -22.58 12.88 6.75
N THR A 174 -21.43 12.47 6.27
CA THR A 174 -21.15 12.27 4.84
C THR A 174 -21.49 10.86 4.40
N ALA A 175 -21.59 10.63 3.11
CA ALA A 175 -21.74 9.30 2.52
C ALA A 175 -20.56 8.37 2.83
N TYR A 176 -19.38 8.94 3.13
CA TYR A 176 -18.18 8.20 3.46
C TYR A 176 -18.14 7.67 4.91
N ALA A 177 -19.01 8.15 5.78
CA ALA A 177 -19.00 7.79 7.21
C ALA A 177 -18.94 6.27 7.50
N PRO A 178 -19.68 5.40 6.78
CA PRO A 178 -19.58 3.94 6.97
C PRO A 178 -18.20 3.38 6.62
N TYR A 179 -17.55 3.98 5.62
CA TYR A 179 -16.27 3.52 5.10
C TYR A 179 -15.04 3.96 5.93
N VAL A 180 -15.22 4.81 6.95
CA VAL A 180 -14.16 5.09 7.93
C VAL A 180 -13.76 3.83 8.71
N ASN A 181 -14.64 2.83 8.76
CA ASN A 181 -14.32 1.50 9.25
C ASN A 181 -13.76 0.62 8.13
N PRO A 182 -12.47 0.24 8.14
CA PRO A 182 -11.86 -0.60 7.10
C PRO A 182 -12.39 -2.03 7.07
N GLU A 183 -13.16 -2.47 8.08
CA GLU A 183 -13.82 -3.78 8.11
C GLU A 183 -15.12 -3.81 7.27
N HIS A 184 -15.48 -2.70 6.62
CA HIS A 184 -16.70 -2.65 5.78
C HIS A 184 -16.57 -3.67 4.62
N PRO A 185 -17.61 -4.47 4.35
CA PRO A 185 -17.55 -5.51 3.30
C PRO A 185 -17.11 -4.98 1.92
N ASP A 186 -17.58 -3.80 1.52
CA ASP A 186 -17.19 -3.18 0.25
C ASP A 186 -15.69 -2.88 0.18
N ILE A 187 -15.02 -2.66 1.32
CA ILE A 187 -13.57 -2.49 1.36
C ILE A 187 -12.91 -3.86 1.31
N ILE A 188 -13.24 -4.75 2.24
CA ILE A 188 -12.56 -6.05 2.36
C ILE A 188 -12.66 -6.87 1.07
N LEU A 189 -13.86 -6.98 0.48
CA LEU A 189 -14.12 -7.79 -0.71
C LEU A 189 -13.54 -7.18 -2.00
N SER A 190 -13.14 -5.93 -1.98
CA SER A 190 -12.53 -5.25 -3.13
C SER A 190 -10.99 -5.33 -3.16
N LEU A 191 -10.36 -5.82 -2.08
CA LEU A 191 -8.91 -5.93 -2.01
C LEU A 191 -8.42 -7.15 -2.80
N PRO A 192 -7.25 -7.09 -3.44
CA PRO A 192 -6.54 -8.26 -3.93
C PRO A 192 -5.91 -9.02 -2.74
N PRO A 193 -5.35 -10.23 -2.95
CA PRO A 193 -4.64 -10.97 -1.93
C PRO A 193 -3.68 -10.11 -1.10
N CYS A 194 -3.70 -10.28 0.25
CA CYS A 194 -2.98 -9.41 1.17
C CYS A 194 -1.89 -10.18 1.95
N PHE A 195 -0.69 -9.60 2.06
CA PHE A 195 0.38 -10.03 2.94
C PHE A 195 0.51 -9.03 4.08
N LEU A 196 0.16 -9.43 5.29
CA LEU A 196 0.20 -8.58 6.49
C LEU A 196 1.48 -8.84 7.28
N VAL A 197 2.09 -7.79 7.83
CA VAL A 197 3.29 -7.89 8.69
C VAL A 197 3.08 -7.10 9.97
N THR A 198 3.44 -7.70 11.10
CA THR A 198 3.48 -7.03 12.40
C THR A 198 4.44 -7.78 13.36
N SER A 199 4.54 -7.33 14.60
CA SER A 199 5.32 -7.95 15.67
C SER A 199 4.70 -7.69 17.03
N GLU A 200 5.06 -8.46 18.05
CA GLU A 200 4.55 -8.25 19.43
C GLU A 200 4.92 -6.89 20.01
N ARG A 201 6.02 -6.28 19.55
CA ARG A 201 6.47 -4.93 19.97
C ARG A 201 5.91 -3.80 19.12
N ASP A 202 5.14 -4.09 18.09
CA ASP A 202 4.46 -3.06 17.31
C ASP A 202 3.29 -2.47 18.10
N ASN A 203 3.32 -1.17 18.35
CA ASN A 203 2.27 -0.45 19.05
C ASN A 203 0.93 -0.45 18.30
N LEU A 204 0.92 -0.70 16.98
CA LEU A 204 -0.28 -0.87 16.16
C LEU A 204 -0.59 -2.35 15.81
N ARG A 205 0.08 -3.33 16.46
CA ARG A 205 -0.20 -4.76 16.24
C ARG A 205 -1.68 -5.08 16.36
N HIS A 206 -2.36 -4.51 17.33
CA HIS A 206 -3.79 -4.74 17.55
C HIS A 206 -4.65 -4.32 16.35
N TYR A 207 -4.26 -3.30 15.57
CA TYR A 207 -4.93 -2.91 14.33
C TYR A 207 -4.71 -3.94 13.23
N THR A 208 -3.47 -4.40 13.04
CA THR A 208 -3.15 -5.45 12.06
C THR A 208 -3.91 -6.74 12.38
N MET A 209 -3.92 -7.17 13.65
CA MET A 209 -4.64 -8.38 14.08
C MET A 209 -6.16 -8.25 13.91
N GLN A 210 -6.73 -7.06 14.12
CA GLN A 210 -8.16 -6.83 13.90
C GLN A 210 -8.49 -6.83 12.41
N PHE A 211 -7.65 -6.22 11.58
CA PHE A 211 -7.85 -6.18 10.13
C PHE A 211 -7.71 -7.58 9.52
N GLU A 212 -6.73 -8.36 9.98
CA GLU A 212 -6.58 -9.79 9.61
C GLU A 212 -7.86 -10.58 9.91
N LYS A 213 -8.43 -10.42 11.11
CA LYS A 213 -9.70 -11.07 11.46
C LYS A 213 -10.86 -10.64 10.55
N ALA A 214 -10.85 -9.41 10.06
CA ALA A 214 -11.85 -8.96 9.10
C ALA A 214 -11.68 -9.63 7.74
N LEU A 215 -10.44 -9.77 7.25
CA LEU A 215 -10.14 -10.53 6.04
C LEU A 215 -10.58 -12.00 6.19
N ALA A 216 -10.23 -12.64 7.32
CA ALA A 216 -10.60 -14.03 7.59
C ALA A 216 -12.12 -14.25 7.66
N ARG A 217 -12.88 -13.32 8.25
CA ARG A 217 -14.36 -13.40 8.31
C ARG A 217 -15.04 -13.38 6.93
N HIS A 218 -14.36 -12.87 5.92
CA HIS A 218 -14.86 -12.79 4.55
C HIS A 218 -14.17 -13.80 3.62
N ASP A 219 -13.50 -14.81 4.17
CA ASP A 219 -12.73 -15.82 3.42
C ASP A 219 -11.75 -15.20 2.41
N HIS A 220 -11.25 -13.99 2.73
CA HIS A 220 -10.35 -13.25 1.86
C HIS A 220 -8.95 -13.85 1.88
N THR A 221 -8.34 -14.02 0.70
CA THR A 221 -6.98 -14.57 0.55
C THR A 221 -5.94 -13.66 1.21
N HIS A 222 -5.33 -14.12 2.28
CA HIS A 222 -4.30 -13.36 2.99
C HIS A 222 -3.30 -14.24 3.72
N VAL A 223 -2.15 -13.65 4.07
CA VAL A 223 -1.13 -14.24 4.94
C VAL A 223 -0.76 -13.23 6.00
N LEU A 224 -0.59 -13.67 7.24
CA LEU A 224 -0.06 -12.87 8.34
C LEU A 224 1.33 -13.36 8.74
N LEU A 225 2.32 -12.49 8.71
CA LEU A 225 3.64 -12.66 9.29
C LEU A 225 3.73 -11.85 10.59
N ASP A 226 3.50 -12.51 11.71
CA ASP A 226 3.56 -11.93 13.05
C ASP A 226 4.84 -12.38 13.76
N PHE A 227 5.72 -11.44 14.09
CA PHE A 227 6.99 -11.74 14.74
C PHE A 227 6.83 -11.79 16.26
N PRO A 228 7.53 -12.73 16.95
CA PRO A 228 7.49 -12.84 18.41
C PRO A 228 8.15 -11.64 19.10
N ASP A 229 8.05 -11.62 20.42
CA ASP A 229 8.63 -10.58 21.27
C ASP A 229 10.14 -10.44 21.09
N ASP A 230 10.55 -9.33 20.48
CA ASP A 230 11.93 -8.89 20.36
C ASP A 230 11.94 -7.34 20.40
N ALA A 231 12.72 -6.78 21.31
CA ALA A 231 12.78 -5.34 21.54
C ALA A 231 13.21 -4.51 20.30
N ARG A 232 13.84 -5.15 19.32
CA ARG A 232 14.28 -4.51 18.06
C ARG A 232 13.14 -4.39 17.04
N LEU A 233 12.12 -5.27 17.15
CA LEU A 233 11.03 -5.38 16.18
C LEU A 233 9.87 -4.46 16.57
N THR A 234 10.14 -3.17 16.61
CA THR A 234 9.15 -2.13 16.92
C THR A 234 8.25 -1.85 15.70
N HIS A 235 7.41 -0.83 15.80
CA HIS A 235 6.49 -0.41 14.75
C HIS A 235 7.20 -0.23 13.40
N ALA A 236 6.69 -0.89 12.35
CA ALA A 236 7.22 -0.88 10.98
C ALA A 236 8.73 -1.19 10.89
N PHE A 237 9.25 -2.07 11.77
CA PHE A 237 10.68 -2.37 11.88
C PHE A 237 11.30 -2.77 10.53
N SER A 238 10.59 -3.49 9.67
CA SER A 238 11.13 -3.94 8.38
C SER A 238 11.40 -2.78 7.40
N VAL A 239 10.83 -1.62 7.66
CA VAL A 239 11.04 -0.39 6.90
C VAL A 239 12.14 0.47 7.55
N PHE A 240 12.04 0.70 8.88
CA PHE A 240 12.94 1.60 9.61
C PHE A 240 14.25 0.95 10.04
N GLU A 241 14.25 -0.38 10.24
CA GLU A 241 15.42 -1.19 10.55
C GLU A 241 15.67 -2.25 9.44
N PRO A 242 15.86 -1.79 8.17
CA PRO A 242 15.82 -2.67 7.01
C PRO A 242 16.96 -3.70 6.96
N PHE A 243 17.99 -3.55 7.79
CA PHE A 243 19.16 -4.44 7.82
C PHE A 243 19.08 -5.55 8.85
N LEU A 244 18.02 -5.62 9.66
CA LEU A 244 17.79 -6.74 10.55
C LEU A 244 17.54 -8.05 9.76
N PRO A 245 17.94 -9.22 10.30
CA PRO A 245 17.60 -10.49 9.70
C PRO A 245 16.09 -10.68 9.50
N GLU A 246 15.28 -10.22 10.45
CA GLU A 246 13.82 -10.27 10.43
C GLU A 246 13.25 -9.39 9.31
N SER A 247 13.86 -8.24 9.03
CA SER A 247 13.50 -7.37 7.91
C SER A 247 13.84 -8.03 6.57
N THR A 248 14.98 -8.74 6.50
CA THR A 248 15.33 -9.55 5.34
C THR A 248 14.31 -10.64 5.12
N LYS A 249 13.91 -11.36 6.18
CA LYS A 249 12.88 -12.39 6.13
C LYS A 249 11.54 -11.81 5.66
N THR A 250 11.16 -10.65 6.16
CA THR A 250 9.91 -9.95 5.75
C THR A 250 9.90 -9.67 4.25
N ILE A 251 10.95 -9.02 3.74
CA ILE A 251 11.06 -8.64 2.32
C ILE A 251 11.05 -9.89 1.43
N GLN A 252 11.78 -10.94 1.80
CA GLN A 252 11.83 -12.19 1.05
C GLN A 252 10.47 -12.89 1.05
N ALA A 253 9.85 -13.06 2.22
CA ALA A 253 8.55 -13.72 2.33
C ALA A 253 7.44 -12.97 1.55
N MET A 254 7.47 -11.65 1.55
CA MET A 254 6.54 -10.83 0.76
C MET A 254 6.78 -11.02 -0.74
N SER A 255 8.04 -11.05 -1.18
CA SER A 255 8.41 -11.33 -2.57
C SER A 255 7.95 -12.74 -3.00
N ASP A 256 8.19 -13.75 -2.17
CA ASP A 256 7.76 -15.13 -2.44
C ASP A 256 6.24 -15.24 -2.58
N TYR A 257 5.51 -14.53 -1.70
CA TYR A 257 4.04 -14.43 -1.77
C TYR A 257 3.57 -13.78 -3.08
N PHE A 258 4.17 -12.68 -3.51
CA PHE A 258 3.83 -12.02 -4.77
C PHE A 258 4.06 -12.94 -5.97
N GLN A 259 5.18 -13.66 -5.99
CA GLN A 259 5.47 -14.64 -7.04
C GLN A 259 4.47 -15.80 -7.05
N GLN A 260 4.05 -16.29 -5.87
CA GLN A 260 3.05 -17.34 -5.76
C GLN A 260 1.70 -16.88 -6.33
N ILE A 261 1.23 -15.67 -6.00
CA ILE A 261 -0.01 -15.10 -6.55
C ILE A 261 0.07 -14.98 -8.07
N ASN A 262 1.21 -14.55 -8.61
CA ASN A 262 1.38 -14.45 -10.07
C ASN A 262 1.27 -15.81 -10.77
N LYS A 263 1.91 -16.85 -10.23
CA LYS A 263 1.82 -18.22 -10.77
C LYS A 263 0.39 -18.75 -10.77
N SER A 264 -0.30 -18.65 -9.64
CA SER A 264 -1.70 -19.12 -9.51
C SER A 264 -2.64 -18.41 -10.50
N THR A 265 -2.39 -17.12 -10.78
CA THR A 265 -3.20 -16.37 -11.75
C THR A 265 -2.93 -16.84 -13.18
N ASN A 266 -1.68 -17.14 -13.52
CA ASN A 266 -1.30 -17.60 -14.86
C ASN A 266 -1.83 -19.02 -15.13
N ASP A 267 -1.71 -19.93 -14.15
CA ASP A 267 -2.23 -21.31 -14.24
C ASP A 267 -3.75 -21.31 -14.50
N MET A 268 -4.52 -20.48 -13.78
CA MET A 268 -5.97 -20.35 -14.03
C MET A 268 -6.30 -19.76 -15.40
N MET A 269 -5.48 -18.89 -15.95
CA MET A 269 -5.67 -18.35 -17.30
C MET A 269 -5.41 -19.42 -18.36
N GLU A 270 -4.34 -20.21 -18.22
CA GLU A 270 -4.01 -21.30 -19.17
C GLU A 270 -5.13 -22.37 -19.19
N GLU A 271 -5.60 -22.82 -18.02
CA GLU A 271 -6.74 -23.76 -17.94
C GLU A 271 -8.01 -23.22 -18.62
N THR A 272 -8.26 -21.91 -18.54
CA THR A 272 -9.43 -21.27 -19.18
C THR A 272 -9.29 -21.20 -20.71
N TYR A 273 -8.06 -21.10 -21.22
CA TYR A 273 -7.81 -21.12 -22.68
C TYR A 273 -7.89 -22.55 -23.28
N GLU A 274 -7.50 -23.57 -22.51
CA GLU A 274 -7.58 -24.96 -22.99
C GLU A 274 -9.04 -25.50 -23.03
N LEU A 275 -9.97 -24.87 -22.31
CA LEU A 275 -11.39 -25.24 -22.27
C LEU A 275 -12.26 -24.52 -23.32
N ARG A 276 -11.68 -23.70 -24.19
CA ARG A 276 -12.34 -23.00 -25.30
C ARG A 276 -11.90 -23.54 -26.65
#